data_41290111b8495fc5eb1818cc8f444956
#
_entry.id   41290111b8495fc5eb1818cc8f444956
#
_cell.length_a   1.000
_cell.length_b   1.000
_cell.length_c   1.000
_cell.angle_alpha   90.00
_cell.angle_beta   90.00
_cell.angle_gamma   90.00
#
_symmetry.space_group_name_H-M   'P 1'
#
loop_
_entity.id
_entity.type
_entity.pdbx_description
1 polymer ?
#
loop_
_entity_poly.entity_id
_entity_poly.type
_entity_poly.pdbx_seq_one_letter_code
_entity_poly.pdbx_strand_id
1 'polypeptide(L)'
;MLTKSSISHFYCNMAKYTEDDIKSLDWKEHIRMRPGMYIGKLGNGKSADDGIYILLKEAMDNSVDEFVMGHGNEITVDIDDEGRVEVRDFGRGIPLGKLMDCAAKINTGAKYDSEAFKKSVGLNGVGIKAVHELSGFF
;
A
#
# COMPACT_ATOMS: atom_id res chain seq x y z
N MET A 1 -14.51 -48.32 2.79
CA MET A 1 -14.80 -48.28 4.24
C MET A 1 -13.48 -48.03 4.96
N LEU A 2 -13.25 -46.83 5.46
CA LEU A 2 -12.00 -46.49 6.16
C LEU A 2 -12.03 -47.13 7.55
N THR A 3 -11.01 -47.90 7.88
CA THR A 3 -10.90 -48.55 9.18
C THR A 3 -10.46 -47.57 10.27
N LYS A 4 -10.83 -47.81 11.54
CA LYS A 4 -10.43 -46.96 12.68
C LYS A 4 -8.91 -46.77 12.78
N SER A 5 -8.10 -47.69 12.27
CA SER A 5 -6.64 -47.60 12.20
C SER A 5 -6.14 -46.54 11.22
N SER A 6 -6.85 -46.30 10.11
CA SER A 6 -6.47 -45.30 9.11
C SER A 6 -6.73 -43.86 9.61
N ILE A 7 -7.71 -43.69 10.49
CA ILE A 7 -8.07 -42.40 11.06
C ILE A 7 -7.04 -41.99 12.14
N SER A 8 -6.56 -42.94 12.95
CA SER A 8 -5.57 -42.64 13.99
C SER A 8 -4.20 -42.21 13.43
N HIS A 9 -3.84 -42.71 12.23
CA HIS A 9 -2.59 -42.31 11.57
C HIS A 9 -2.64 -40.90 10.97
N PHE A 10 -3.83 -40.41 10.63
CA PHE A 10 -4.02 -39.06 10.09
C PHE A 10 -3.92 -37.99 11.19
N TYR A 11 -4.27 -38.32 12.43
CA TYR A 11 -4.18 -37.37 13.56
C TYR A 11 -2.78 -37.22 14.16
N CYS A 12 -1.84 -38.13 13.84
CA CYS A 12 -0.53 -38.15 14.48
C CYS A 12 0.48 -37.13 13.88
N ASN A 13 0.13 -36.46 12.76
CA ASN A 13 1.02 -35.49 12.08
C ASN A 13 0.41 -34.09 11.95
N MET A 14 -0.65 -33.75 12.66
CA MET A 14 -1.08 -32.38 12.79
C MET A 14 -0.12 -31.69 13.75
N ALA A 15 0.73 -30.81 13.24
CA ALA A 15 1.47 -29.85 14.06
C ALA A 15 0.50 -29.27 15.07
N LYS A 16 0.85 -29.33 16.37
CA LYS A 16 0.02 -28.74 17.43
C LYS A 16 -0.04 -27.24 17.20
N TYR A 17 -1.13 -26.80 16.61
CA TYR A 17 -1.43 -25.38 16.48
C TYR A 17 -1.98 -24.89 17.83
N THR A 18 -1.30 -23.96 18.46
CA THR A 18 -1.61 -23.43 19.78
C THR A 18 -2.04 -21.97 19.70
N GLU A 19 -2.63 -21.44 20.72
CA GLU A 19 -3.01 -20.03 20.82
C GLU A 19 -1.78 -19.10 20.65
N ASP A 20 -0.59 -19.54 21.05
CA ASP A 20 0.67 -18.81 20.92
C ASP A 20 1.14 -18.68 19.46
N ASP A 21 0.60 -19.51 18.56
CA ASP A 21 0.89 -19.43 17.12
C ASP A 21 0.10 -18.32 16.42
N ILE A 22 -0.91 -17.75 17.12
CA ILE A 22 -1.74 -16.67 16.60
C ILE A 22 -1.10 -15.32 16.97
N LYS A 23 -0.58 -14.61 15.97
CA LYS A 23 0.00 -13.28 16.14
C LYS A 23 -0.82 -12.23 15.42
N SER A 24 -1.14 -11.16 16.12
CA SER A 24 -1.66 -9.94 15.50
C SER A 24 -0.46 -9.07 15.06
N LEU A 25 -0.43 -8.71 13.80
CA LEU A 25 0.58 -7.81 13.27
C LEU A 25 0.03 -6.38 13.24
N ASP A 26 0.88 -5.42 13.58
CA ASP A 26 0.62 -4.03 13.23
C ASP A 26 0.58 -3.88 11.70
N TRP A 27 -0.21 -2.93 11.20
CA TRP A 27 -0.39 -2.73 9.76
C TRP A 27 0.91 -2.41 9.02
N LYS A 28 1.86 -1.72 9.66
CA LYS A 28 3.19 -1.44 9.11
C LYS A 28 4.01 -2.71 8.93
N GLU A 29 4.04 -3.53 9.98
CA GLU A 29 4.69 -4.83 9.93
C GLU A 29 4.04 -5.72 8.88
N HIS A 30 2.70 -5.68 8.76
CA HIS A 30 1.99 -6.45 7.76
C HIS A 30 2.36 -6.03 6.33
N ILE A 31 2.44 -4.73 6.03
CA ILE A 31 2.89 -4.25 4.71
C ILE A 31 4.31 -4.78 4.41
N ARG A 32 5.24 -4.66 5.35
CA ARG A 32 6.63 -5.10 5.17
C ARG A 32 6.77 -6.62 5.04
N MET A 33 5.96 -7.38 5.78
CA MET A 33 5.98 -8.85 5.71
C MET A 33 5.26 -9.41 4.48
N ARG A 34 4.27 -8.70 3.97
CA ARG A 34 3.40 -9.14 2.87
C ARG A 34 3.24 -8.06 1.79
N PRO A 35 4.36 -7.50 1.27
CA PRO A 35 4.28 -6.39 0.31
C PRO A 35 3.48 -6.74 -0.94
N GLY A 36 3.55 -7.99 -1.41
CA GLY A 36 2.78 -8.46 -2.56
C GLY A 36 1.26 -8.32 -2.44
N MET A 37 0.72 -8.22 -1.23
CA MET A 37 -0.72 -7.95 -1.03
C MET A 37 -1.10 -6.50 -1.36
N TYR A 38 -0.14 -5.59 -1.32
CA TYR A 38 -0.34 -4.16 -1.53
C TYR A 38 0.12 -3.69 -2.90
N ILE A 39 1.22 -4.23 -3.38
CA ILE A 39 1.85 -3.81 -4.63
C ILE A 39 1.93 -4.90 -5.69
N GLY A 40 1.32 -6.06 -5.44
CA GLY A 40 1.30 -7.17 -6.39
C GLY A 40 2.66 -7.85 -6.54
N LYS A 41 3.09 -8.05 -7.78
CA LYS A 41 4.29 -8.82 -8.11
C LYS A 41 5.57 -8.13 -7.60
N LEU A 42 6.34 -8.85 -6.79
CA LEU A 42 7.66 -8.41 -6.38
C LEU A 42 8.67 -8.74 -7.48
N GLY A 43 9.32 -7.73 -8.02
CA GLY A 43 10.26 -7.85 -9.10
C GLY A 43 11.40 -6.83 -9.00
N ASN A 44 12.26 -6.81 -10.00
CA ASN A 44 13.43 -5.95 -10.04
C ASN A 44 13.27 -4.72 -10.98
N GLY A 45 12.05 -4.38 -11.34
CA GLY A 45 11.71 -3.26 -12.20
C GLY A 45 11.87 -3.52 -13.70
N LYS A 46 12.18 -4.76 -14.11
CA LYS A 46 12.32 -5.11 -15.53
C LYS A 46 11.00 -5.42 -16.23
N SER A 47 9.97 -5.72 -15.47
CA SER A 47 8.63 -6.01 -15.98
C SER A 47 7.69 -4.87 -15.64
N ALA A 48 6.83 -4.46 -16.58
CA ALA A 48 5.90 -3.36 -16.38
C ALA A 48 4.84 -3.62 -15.28
N ASP A 49 4.66 -4.88 -14.88
CA ASP A 49 3.77 -5.31 -13.80
C ASP A 49 4.47 -5.49 -12.44
N ASP A 50 5.76 -5.12 -12.34
CA ASP A 50 6.48 -5.17 -11.08
C ASP A 50 5.97 -4.09 -10.11
N GLY A 51 5.86 -4.45 -8.84
CA GLY A 51 5.24 -3.63 -7.79
C GLY A 51 5.88 -2.27 -7.55
N ILE A 52 7.13 -2.06 -7.99
CA ILE A 52 7.75 -0.73 -7.93
C ILE A 52 6.98 0.31 -8.75
N TYR A 53 6.38 -0.11 -9.88
CA TYR A 53 5.54 0.79 -10.69
C TYR A 53 4.19 1.07 -10.04
N ILE A 54 3.70 0.15 -9.20
CA ILE A 54 2.50 0.41 -8.38
C ILE A 54 2.80 1.47 -7.33
N LEU A 55 3.98 1.45 -6.68
CA LEU A 55 4.38 2.50 -5.73
C LEU A 55 4.43 3.87 -6.41
N LEU A 56 5.06 3.96 -7.57
CA LEU A 56 5.10 5.19 -8.36
C LEU A 56 3.69 5.66 -8.72
N LYS A 57 2.87 4.74 -9.21
CA LYS A 57 1.47 5.04 -9.57
C LYS A 57 0.67 5.59 -8.38
N GLU A 58 0.81 5.01 -7.19
CA GLU A 58 0.11 5.47 -6.00
C GLU A 58 0.50 6.92 -5.61
N ALA A 59 1.77 7.29 -5.79
CA ALA A 59 2.20 8.67 -5.58
C ALA A 59 1.60 9.60 -6.65
N MET A 60 1.63 9.20 -7.92
CA MET A 60 1.08 9.98 -9.03
C MET A 60 -0.43 10.14 -8.94
N ASP A 61 -1.16 9.09 -8.55
CA ASP A 61 -2.63 9.10 -8.44
C ASP A 61 -3.10 10.18 -7.45
N ASN A 62 -2.35 10.46 -6.39
CA ASN A 62 -2.69 11.55 -5.47
C ASN A 62 -2.58 12.93 -6.14
N SER A 63 -1.56 13.13 -6.96
CA SER A 63 -1.39 14.37 -7.75
C SER A 63 -2.45 14.50 -8.84
N VAL A 64 -2.80 13.40 -9.50
CA VAL A 64 -3.87 13.35 -10.51
C VAL A 64 -5.23 13.67 -9.87
N ASP A 65 -5.49 13.19 -8.67
CA ASP A 65 -6.73 13.49 -7.94
C ASP A 65 -6.88 15.00 -7.66
N GLU A 66 -5.79 15.71 -7.30
CA GLU A 66 -5.82 17.16 -7.14
C GLU A 66 -6.18 17.86 -8.47
N PHE A 67 -5.59 17.42 -9.58
CA PHE A 67 -5.92 17.92 -10.91
C PHE A 67 -7.38 17.69 -11.29
N VAL A 68 -7.89 16.48 -11.09
CA VAL A 68 -9.30 16.12 -11.38
C VAL A 68 -10.28 16.94 -10.56
N MET A 69 -9.88 17.34 -9.34
CA MET A 69 -10.66 18.24 -8.49
C MET A 69 -10.54 19.71 -8.87
N GLY A 70 -9.78 20.03 -9.93
CA GLY A 70 -9.61 21.40 -10.43
C GLY A 70 -8.51 22.18 -9.70
N HIS A 71 -7.61 21.50 -9.03
CA HIS A 71 -6.49 22.11 -8.32
C HIS A 71 -5.15 21.70 -8.96
N GLY A 72 -4.40 22.72 -9.39
CA GLY A 72 -3.17 22.49 -10.13
C GLY A 72 -3.40 22.10 -11.60
N ASN A 73 -2.37 22.26 -12.42
CA ASN A 73 -2.42 21.97 -13.86
C ASN A 73 -1.10 21.34 -14.37
N GLU A 74 -0.21 21.03 -13.45
CA GLU A 74 1.10 20.48 -13.76
C GLU A 74 1.47 19.42 -12.72
N ILE A 75 2.06 18.32 -13.18
CA ILE A 75 2.65 17.28 -12.37
C ILE A 75 4.04 17.02 -12.95
N THR A 76 5.07 17.09 -12.11
CA THR A 76 6.43 16.73 -12.50
C THR A 76 6.82 15.41 -11.82
N VAL A 77 7.56 14.60 -12.57
CA VAL A 77 8.13 13.34 -12.06
C VAL A 77 9.61 13.34 -12.44
N ASP A 78 10.45 13.33 -11.43
CA ASP A 78 11.90 13.27 -11.58
C ASP A 78 12.42 11.97 -10.98
N ILE A 79 13.35 11.34 -11.70
CA ILE A 79 14.00 10.09 -11.25
C ILE A 79 15.50 10.30 -11.40
N ASP A 80 16.23 10.24 -10.30
CA ASP A 80 17.69 10.40 -10.32
C ASP A 80 18.43 9.06 -10.53
N ASP A 81 19.73 9.16 -10.75
CA ASP A 81 20.61 8.00 -10.97
C ASP A 81 20.77 7.10 -9.73
N GLU A 82 20.36 7.58 -8.56
CA GLU A 82 20.35 6.83 -7.30
C GLU A 82 19.02 6.11 -7.07
N GLY A 83 18.06 6.27 -8.00
CA GLY A 83 16.74 5.65 -7.93
C GLY A 83 15.78 6.37 -6.99
N ARG A 84 16.06 7.62 -6.62
CA ARG A 84 15.08 8.46 -5.94
C ARG A 84 14.06 8.97 -6.95
N VAL A 85 12.80 8.94 -6.54
CA VAL A 85 11.68 9.43 -7.34
C VAL A 85 11.03 10.60 -6.61
N GLU A 86 10.94 11.75 -7.28
CA GLU A 86 10.17 12.89 -6.82
C GLU A 86 8.91 13.01 -7.69
N VAL A 87 7.75 13.05 -7.05
CA VAL A 87 6.47 13.39 -7.71
C VAL A 87 5.97 14.66 -7.08
N ARG A 88 5.81 15.70 -7.88
CA ARG A 88 5.40 17.03 -7.43
C ARG A 88 4.17 17.49 -8.20
N ASP A 89 3.18 17.97 -7.48
CA ASP A 89 2.03 18.68 -8.01
C ASP A 89 1.99 20.14 -7.48
N PHE A 90 1.12 20.94 -8.06
CA PHE A 90 0.85 22.30 -7.67
C PHE A 90 -0.60 22.47 -7.21
N GLY A 91 -1.13 21.44 -6.57
CA GLY A 91 -2.46 21.40 -5.97
C GLY A 91 -2.53 22.12 -4.62
N ARG A 92 -3.55 21.80 -3.83
CA ARG A 92 -3.78 22.43 -2.52
C ARG A 92 -2.78 22.03 -1.45
N GLY A 93 -2.10 20.90 -1.65
CA GLY A 93 -1.22 20.31 -0.67
C GLY A 93 -1.96 19.70 0.53
N ILE A 94 -1.18 19.15 1.45
CA ILE A 94 -1.66 18.57 2.69
C ILE A 94 -1.37 19.55 3.84
N PRO A 95 -2.36 19.90 4.68
CA PRO A 95 -2.09 20.71 5.86
C PRO A 95 -0.98 20.10 6.71
N LEU A 96 0.05 20.89 7.08
CA LEU A 96 1.24 20.39 7.77
C LEU A 96 0.92 19.59 9.03
N GLY A 97 -0.08 19.99 9.81
CA GLY A 97 -0.52 19.28 11.01
C GLY A 97 -1.18 17.91 10.74
N LYS A 98 -1.44 17.59 9.46
CA LYS A 98 -2.04 16.31 9.03
C LYS A 98 -1.14 15.48 8.14
N LEU A 99 0.04 15.98 7.80
CA LEU A 99 0.96 15.31 6.89
C LEU A 99 1.30 13.90 7.37
N MET A 100 1.72 13.75 8.62
CA MET A 100 2.03 12.44 9.20
C MET A 100 0.83 11.50 9.26
N ASP A 101 -0.35 12.03 9.57
CA ASP A 101 -1.57 11.22 9.56
C ASP A 101 -1.89 10.73 8.14
N CYS A 102 -1.79 11.59 7.14
CA CYS A 102 -2.04 11.24 5.75
C CYS A 102 -1.01 10.27 5.18
N ALA A 103 0.27 10.43 5.53
CA ALA A 103 1.35 9.59 5.01
C ALA A 103 1.46 8.23 5.72
N ALA A 104 1.26 8.21 7.04
CA ALA A 104 1.64 7.09 7.90
C ALA A 104 0.52 6.44 8.71
N LYS A 105 -0.75 6.82 8.56
CA LYS A 105 -1.87 6.15 9.24
C LYS A 105 -2.87 5.62 8.22
N ILE A 106 -3.20 4.33 8.31
CA ILE A 106 -4.24 3.75 7.48
C ILE A 106 -5.61 4.37 7.80
N ASN A 107 -6.52 4.32 6.83
CA ASN A 107 -7.86 4.91 6.93
C ASN A 107 -7.85 6.41 7.27
N THR A 108 -6.79 7.12 6.89
CA THR A 108 -6.70 8.58 7.03
C THR A 108 -6.55 9.20 5.64
N GLY A 109 -7.44 10.09 5.32
CA GLY A 109 -7.47 10.83 4.06
C GLY A 109 -8.70 11.72 4.00
N ALA A 110 -8.65 12.77 3.20
CA ALA A 110 -9.79 13.70 3.03
C ALA A 110 -10.89 13.13 2.11
N LYS A 111 -10.68 11.94 1.53
CA LYS A 111 -11.51 11.40 0.45
C LYS A 111 -12.75 10.62 0.92
N TYR A 112 -12.94 10.48 2.24
CA TYR A 112 -14.01 9.64 2.78
C TYR A 112 -15.41 10.29 2.79
N ASP A 113 -15.50 11.61 2.87
CA ASP A 113 -16.73 12.31 3.26
C ASP A 113 -17.34 13.26 2.21
N SER A 114 -16.81 13.37 1.00
CA SER A 114 -17.36 14.35 0.06
C SER A 114 -17.73 13.76 -1.30
N GLU A 115 -18.85 14.24 -1.83
CA GLU A 115 -19.29 13.94 -3.21
C GLU A 115 -18.23 14.32 -4.26
N ALA A 116 -17.37 15.29 -3.95
CA ALA A 116 -16.26 15.72 -4.81
C ALA A 116 -15.26 14.60 -5.08
N PHE A 117 -15.13 13.63 -4.15
CA PHE A 117 -14.19 12.51 -4.28
C PHE A 117 -14.78 11.25 -4.94
N LYS A 118 -16.00 11.26 -5.39
CA LYS A 118 -16.59 10.13 -6.14
C LYS A 118 -15.83 9.79 -7.43
N LYS A 119 -15.01 10.70 -7.93
CA LYS A 119 -14.16 10.54 -9.12
C LYS A 119 -12.68 10.30 -8.80
N SER A 120 -12.32 10.15 -7.53
CA SER A 120 -10.93 9.93 -7.12
C SER A 120 -10.43 8.57 -7.55
N VAL A 121 -9.19 8.50 -8.00
CA VAL A 121 -8.52 7.26 -8.39
C VAL A 121 -8.05 6.48 -7.15
N GLY A 122 -7.62 7.18 -6.11
CA GLY A 122 -7.10 6.59 -4.86
C GLY A 122 -8.18 6.36 -3.80
N LEU A 123 -9.00 5.32 -3.94
CA LEU A 123 -10.16 5.06 -3.07
C LEU A 123 -9.81 4.43 -1.70
N ASN A 124 -8.72 3.70 -1.60
CA ASN A 124 -8.47 2.81 -0.46
C ASN A 124 -7.71 3.46 0.71
N GLY A 125 -7.15 4.66 0.53
CA GLY A 125 -6.39 5.36 1.58
C GLY A 125 -5.16 4.60 2.08
N VAL A 126 -4.67 3.58 1.34
CA VAL A 126 -3.56 2.70 1.73
C VAL A 126 -2.34 2.90 0.83
N GLY A 127 -2.52 3.37 -0.41
CA GLY A 127 -1.46 3.43 -1.41
C GLY A 127 -0.23 4.20 -0.95
N ILE A 128 -0.39 5.46 -0.54
CA ILE A 128 0.74 6.28 -0.07
C ILE A 128 1.39 5.71 1.21
N LYS A 129 0.65 4.94 2.03
CA LYS A 129 1.18 4.24 3.20
C LYS A 129 2.07 3.07 2.79
N ALA A 130 1.71 2.38 1.71
CA ALA A 130 2.57 1.34 1.14
C ALA A 130 3.85 1.95 0.57
N VAL A 131 3.77 3.11 -0.10
CA VAL A 131 4.96 3.87 -0.54
C VAL A 131 5.84 4.20 0.66
N HIS A 132 5.28 4.81 1.71
CA HIS A 132 6.00 5.17 2.92
C HIS A 132 6.70 3.97 3.59
N GLU A 133 6.01 2.84 3.74
CA GLU A 133 6.55 1.69 4.47
C GLU A 133 7.52 0.83 3.65
N LEU A 134 7.43 0.88 2.32
CA LEU A 134 8.28 0.07 1.42
C LEU A 134 9.45 0.87 0.80
N SER A 135 9.48 2.18 0.97
CA SER A 135 10.59 3.02 0.53
C SER A 135 11.69 3.06 1.59
N GLY A 136 12.94 3.16 1.16
CA GLY A 136 14.08 3.39 2.04
C GLY A 136 14.15 4.83 2.56
N PHE A 137 13.53 5.76 1.83
CA PHE A 137 13.37 7.16 2.16
C PHE A 137 12.00 7.65 1.66
N PHE A 138 11.32 8.45 2.47
CA PHE A 138 10.02 9.02 2.13
C PHE A 138 9.86 10.43 2.74
#